data_77cbb342307b4b27242f85287dbd3db2
#
_entry.id   77cbb342307b4b27242f85287dbd3db2
#
_cell.length_a   1.000
_cell.length_b   1.000
_cell.length_c   1.000
_cell.angle_alpha   90.00
_cell.angle_beta   90.00
_cell.angle_gamma   90.00
#
_symmetry.space_group_name_H-M   'P 1'
#
loop_
_entity.id
_entity.type
_entity.pdbx_description
1 polymer ?
#
loop_
_entity_poly.entity_id
_entity_poly.type
_entity_poly.pdbx_seq_one_letter_code
_entity_poly.pdbx_strand_id
1 'polypeptide(L)'
;ISYLTTAVLPKDYTEQDTAPVGTGPFKFVSRTAQDSVVLERFDDYWGEKPSLSKVTYKIIENADSVVMSLQSGAVDLFAHLTATQVAQLGEGFHVEEGTMNLVQALYLNNAEAPFDDVRVRQALSYAIDRQQILDLAFDGYGTLLGSSMYPAFSKYFDDSLTDYYSYDPEKAKELLTEAGYPNGFDMDITVPSNYQPHMDTAQVIVEQLKAVGVNATIQPVTWDSWVSDTYVGRNFQSTVVGVDASTMTARAMLERFVSSAGNNFINYSDAAYDDMFAYAQSCYDDAEQTAVYKDMERNLTENAANVYIQDMADLVAVRDGITGPTFYPIYVLDLSTISYEK
;
A
#
# COMPACT_ATOMS: atom_id res chain seq x y z
N ILE A 1 13.67 -10.95 15.63
CA ILE A 1 14.51 -10.23 14.62
C ILE A 1 13.77 -8.99 14.13
N SER A 2 12.47 -9.04 13.85
CA SER A 2 11.66 -7.91 13.36
C SER A 2 11.72 -6.65 14.24
N TYR A 3 11.97 -6.77 15.53
CA TYR A 3 12.15 -5.63 16.44
C TYR A 3 13.56 -5.02 16.38
N LEU A 4 14.49 -5.59 15.62
CA LEU A 4 15.84 -5.05 15.43
C LEU A 4 15.93 -3.95 14.36
N THR A 5 14.82 -3.59 13.74
CA THR A 5 14.71 -2.45 12.81
C THR A 5 14.64 -1.09 13.52
N THR A 6 14.72 -1.08 14.85
CA THR A 6 14.73 0.15 15.64
C THR A 6 16.03 0.93 15.42
N ALA A 7 15.91 2.24 15.20
CA ALA A 7 17.05 3.13 15.04
C ALA A 7 17.96 3.11 16.29
N VAL A 8 19.27 3.01 16.07
CA VAL A 8 20.29 3.13 17.14
C VAL A 8 20.68 4.60 17.23
N LEU A 9 20.38 5.20 18.37
CA LEU A 9 20.57 6.63 18.62
C LEU A 9 21.57 6.85 19.77
N PRO A 10 22.26 8.02 19.81
CA PRO A 10 23.14 8.36 20.92
C PRO A 10 22.33 8.46 22.23
N LYS A 11 22.87 7.88 23.29
CA LYS A 11 22.28 7.97 24.62
C LYS A 11 22.22 9.44 25.09
N ASP A 12 21.11 9.81 25.68
CA ASP A 12 20.87 11.14 26.26
C ASP A 12 20.95 12.32 25.27
N TYR A 13 20.88 12.06 23.94
CA TYR A 13 20.83 13.10 22.92
C TYR A 13 19.38 13.58 22.70
N THR A 14 19.14 14.87 22.86
CA THR A 14 17.79 15.47 22.87
C THR A 14 17.44 16.28 21.63
N GLU A 15 18.35 16.46 20.68
CA GLU A 15 18.15 17.29 19.48
C GLU A 15 17.82 16.49 18.23
N GLN A 16 17.32 15.27 18.36
CA GLN A 16 17.02 14.39 17.19
C GLN A 16 16.01 15.00 16.20
N ASP A 17 15.08 15.83 16.68
CA ASP A 17 14.07 16.46 15.83
C ASP A 17 14.63 17.59 14.94
N THR A 18 15.74 18.21 15.35
CA THR A 18 16.31 19.38 14.69
C THR A 18 17.71 19.17 14.11
N ALA A 19 18.48 18.28 14.73
CA ALA A 19 19.83 17.94 14.33
C ALA A 19 20.08 16.43 14.51
N PRO A 20 19.38 15.56 13.74
CA PRO A 20 19.42 14.11 13.95
C PRO A 20 20.83 13.53 13.80
N VAL A 21 21.18 12.65 14.73
CA VAL A 21 22.44 11.88 14.73
C VAL A 21 22.09 10.40 14.74
N GLY A 22 22.58 9.66 13.76
CA GLY A 22 22.37 8.23 13.61
C GLY A 22 23.66 7.48 13.26
N THR A 23 23.51 6.24 12.79
CA THR A 23 24.61 5.36 12.41
C THR A 23 24.70 5.11 10.90
N GLY A 24 23.94 5.84 10.10
CA GLY A 24 23.84 5.67 8.65
C GLY A 24 25.00 6.25 7.84
N PRO A 25 25.02 6.02 6.52
CA PRO A 25 26.10 6.45 5.61
C PRO A 25 26.09 7.94 5.27
N PHE A 26 25.05 8.65 5.66
CA PHE A 26 24.93 10.11 5.45
C PHE A 26 24.70 10.82 6.79
N LYS A 27 25.20 12.06 6.87
CA LYS A 27 24.99 13.00 7.99
C LYS A 27 23.99 14.07 7.59
N PHE A 28 23.14 14.44 8.53
CA PHE A 28 22.24 15.57 8.38
C PHE A 28 23.03 16.88 8.34
N VAL A 29 22.68 17.75 7.39
CA VAL A 29 23.27 19.10 7.24
C VAL A 29 22.24 20.16 7.61
N SER A 30 21.08 20.14 6.99
CA SER A 30 20.05 21.14 7.21
C SER A 30 18.66 20.67 6.74
N ARG A 31 17.65 21.31 7.29
CA ARG A 31 16.25 21.19 6.85
C ARG A 31 15.65 22.56 6.69
N THR A 32 15.03 22.82 5.54
CA THR A 32 14.12 23.95 5.32
C THR A 32 12.71 23.41 5.27
N ALA A 33 11.84 23.86 6.17
CA ALA A 33 10.47 23.35 6.24
C ALA A 33 9.75 23.55 4.90
N GLN A 34 9.02 22.51 4.46
CA GLN A 34 8.27 22.48 3.19
C GLN A 34 9.10 22.73 1.90
N ASP A 35 10.44 22.67 1.99
CA ASP A 35 11.32 22.84 0.83
C ASP A 35 12.30 21.69 0.67
N SER A 36 13.17 21.47 1.68
CA SER A 36 14.24 20.48 1.47
C SER A 36 14.88 19.95 2.75
N VAL A 37 15.49 18.75 2.61
CA VAL A 37 16.43 18.18 3.58
C VAL A 37 17.76 17.91 2.86
N VAL A 38 18.85 18.38 3.43
CA VAL A 38 20.21 18.22 2.89
C VAL A 38 21.00 17.25 3.74
N LEU A 39 21.61 16.30 3.07
CA LEU A 39 22.50 15.30 3.67
C LEU A 39 23.87 15.36 2.99
N GLU A 40 24.93 15.05 3.74
CA GLU A 40 26.28 14.85 3.21
C GLU A 40 26.80 13.46 3.57
N ARG A 41 27.68 12.91 2.74
CA ARG A 41 28.29 11.60 3.00
C ARG A 41 29.07 11.62 4.32
N PHE A 42 28.91 10.55 5.07
CA PHE A 42 29.75 10.29 6.26
C PHE A 42 31.03 9.55 5.83
N ASP A 43 32.12 10.30 5.67
CA ASP A 43 33.39 9.73 5.18
C ASP A 43 34.02 8.69 6.10
N ASP A 44 33.69 8.71 7.39
CA ASP A 44 34.15 7.73 8.39
C ASP A 44 33.10 6.63 8.65
N TYR A 45 32.15 6.45 7.72
CA TYR A 45 31.13 5.40 7.85
C TYR A 45 31.77 4.02 7.93
N TRP A 46 31.26 3.20 8.85
CA TRP A 46 31.78 1.88 9.13
C TRP A 46 31.46 0.81 8.07
N GLY A 47 30.47 1.04 7.21
CA GLY A 47 30.06 0.17 6.12
C GLY A 47 30.64 0.62 4.78
N GLU A 48 29.97 0.20 3.68
CA GLU A 48 30.35 0.61 2.34
C GLU A 48 30.06 2.12 2.13
N LYS A 49 31.09 2.84 1.65
CA LYS A 49 31.00 4.29 1.48
C LYS A 49 30.15 4.62 0.25
N PRO A 50 29.08 5.45 0.39
CA PRO A 50 28.29 5.90 -0.75
C PRO A 50 29.10 6.63 -1.81
N SER A 51 28.70 6.50 -3.06
CA SER A 51 29.32 7.25 -4.17
C SER A 51 28.98 8.72 -4.12
N LEU A 52 27.75 9.08 -3.77
CA LEU A 52 27.29 10.45 -3.69
C LEU A 52 27.92 11.18 -2.49
N SER A 53 28.48 12.38 -2.71
CA SER A 53 29.03 13.21 -1.65
C SER A 53 27.98 14.03 -0.90
N LYS A 54 26.88 14.36 -1.58
CA LYS A 54 25.77 15.16 -1.06
C LYS A 54 24.46 14.72 -1.71
N VAL A 55 23.39 14.74 -0.93
CA VAL A 55 22.02 14.51 -1.40
C VAL A 55 21.11 15.61 -0.88
N THR A 56 20.21 16.08 -1.72
CA THR A 56 19.16 17.02 -1.34
C THR A 56 17.81 16.40 -1.65
N TYR A 57 17.03 16.10 -0.62
CA TYR A 57 15.63 15.78 -0.79
C TYR A 57 14.85 17.07 -1.00
N LYS A 58 14.09 17.15 -2.07
CA LYS A 58 13.15 18.25 -2.36
C LYS A 58 11.75 17.81 -2.00
N ILE A 59 11.01 18.66 -1.31
CA ILE A 59 9.59 18.45 -1.01
C ILE A 59 8.78 19.08 -2.14
N ILE A 60 8.04 18.28 -2.89
CA ILE A 60 7.19 18.70 -4.01
C ILE A 60 5.76 18.29 -3.68
N GLU A 61 4.96 19.25 -3.24
CA GLU A 61 3.57 18.96 -2.81
C GLU A 61 2.59 18.84 -3.98
N ASN A 62 2.88 19.53 -5.09
CA ASN A 62 2.02 19.53 -6.26
C ASN A 62 2.47 18.46 -7.26
N ALA A 63 1.62 17.45 -7.47
CA ALA A 63 1.89 16.35 -8.39
C ALA A 63 2.15 16.80 -9.84
N ASP A 64 1.48 17.86 -10.31
CA ASP A 64 1.67 18.40 -11.67
C ASP A 64 3.05 19.04 -11.86
N SER A 65 3.71 19.49 -10.79
CA SER A 65 5.04 20.10 -10.84
C SER A 65 6.20 19.10 -10.84
N VAL A 66 5.92 17.82 -10.58
CA VAL A 66 6.94 16.76 -10.50
C VAL A 66 7.68 16.61 -11.84
N VAL A 67 6.94 16.41 -12.93
CA VAL A 67 7.50 16.21 -14.28
C VAL A 67 8.34 17.45 -14.70
N MET A 68 7.84 18.66 -14.45
CA MET A 68 8.59 19.90 -14.74
C MET A 68 9.87 19.99 -13.90
N SER A 69 9.85 19.53 -12.65
CA SER A 69 11.02 19.53 -11.76
C SER A 69 12.10 18.57 -12.25
N LEU A 70 11.71 17.40 -12.75
CA LEU A 70 12.61 16.44 -13.40
C LEU A 70 13.20 17.04 -14.68
N GLN A 71 12.37 17.52 -15.60
CA GLN A 71 12.77 18.05 -16.89
C GLN A 71 13.69 19.30 -16.77
N SER A 72 13.44 20.17 -15.79
CA SER A 72 14.27 21.36 -15.54
C SER A 72 15.60 21.06 -14.83
N GLY A 73 15.80 19.83 -14.34
CA GLY A 73 16.96 19.47 -13.55
C GLY A 73 16.93 19.96 -12.10
N ALA A 74 15.76 20.35 -11.60
CA ALA A 74 15.58 20.68 -10.18
C ALA A 74 15.69 19.46 -9.29
N VAL A 75 15.32 18.27 -9.81
CA VAL A 75 15.53 16.95 -9.21
C VAL A 75 16.04 15.98 -10.26
N ASP A 76 16.76 14.95 -9.83
CA ASP A 76 17.39 13.94 -10.70
C ASP A 76 16.71 12.57 -10.58
N LEU A 77 16.00 12.34 -9.48
CA LEU A 77 15.27 11.11 -9.19
C LEU A 77 13.96 11.46 -8.50
N PHE A 78 12.87 10.78 -8.87
CA PHE A 78 11.59 10.90 -8.21
C PHE A 78 10.86 9.55 -8.22
N ALA A 79 10.40 9.12 -7.05
CA ALA A 79 9.67 7.87 -6.85
C ALA A 79 8.14 8.10 -6.85
N HIS A 80 7.38 7.02 -7.01
CA HIS A 80 5.91 6.99 -6.99
C HIS A 80 5.24 7.82 -8.07
N LEU A 81 5.81 7.80 -9.27
CA LEU A 81 5.18 8.40 -10.43
C LEU A 81 3.93 7.63 -10.85
N THR A 82 2.94 8.35 -11.33
CA THR A 82 1.85 7.73 -12.09
C THR A 82 2.33 7.38 -13.50
N ALA A 83 1.67 6.41 -14.15
CA ALA A 83 1.94 6.07 -15.55
C ALA A 83 1.80 7.30 -16.49
N THR A 84 0.82 8.16 -16.23
CA THR A 84 0.64 9.42 -16.97
C THR A 84 1.84 10.36 -16.82
N GLN A 85 2.43 10.47 -15.63
CA GLN A 85 3.63 11.29 -15.41
C GLN A 85 4.85 10.67 -16.10
N VAL A 86 4.98 9.35 -16.08
CA VAL A 86 6.03 8.62 -16.82
C VAL A 86 5.93 8.92 -18.32
N ALA A 87 4.75 8.87 -18.90
CA ALA A 87 4.54 9.18 -20.32
C ALA A 87 4.93 10.64 -20.71
N GLN A 88 4.96 11.55 -19.73
CA GLN A 88 5.31 12.96 -19.93
C GLN A 88 6.79 13.29 -19.73
N LEU A 89 7.60 12.34 -19.21
CA LEU A 89 9.02 12.63 -18.86
C LEU A 89 9.87 13.09 -20.05
N GLY A 90 9.71 12.46 -21.22
CA GLY A 90 10.53 12.72 -22.41
C GLY A 90 11.92 12.06 -22.33
N GLU A 91 12.85 12.55 -23.19
CA GLU A 91 14.23 12.03 -23.26
C GLU A 91 15.05 12.45 -22.02
N GLY A 92 16.10 11.67 -21.70
CA GLY A 92 17.05 11.95 -20.62
C GLY A 92 16.68 11.32 -19.27
N PHE A 93 15.70 10.42 -19.27
CA PHE A 93 15.28 9.65 -18.11
C PHE A 93 15.01 8.21 -18.50
N HIS A 94 15.33 7.30 -17.60
CA HIS A 94 14.80 5.94 -17.61
C HIS A 94 13.90 5.75 -16.38
N VAL A 95 13.01 4.78 -16.47
CA VAL A 95 12.08 4.44 -15.39
C VAL A 95 12.41 3.06 -14.86
N GLU A 96 12.67 3.00 -13.57
CA GLU A 96 12.80 1.76 -12.83
C GLU A 96 11.42 1.37 -12.28
N GLU A 97 11.04 0.10 -12.49
CA GLU A 97 9.79 -0.45 -11.98
C GLU A 97 10.07 -1.35 -10.78
N GLY A 98 9.49 -1.01 -9.66
CA GLY A 98 9.46 -1.81 -8.44
C GLY A 98 8.04 -2.05 -7.98
N THR A 99 7.89 -2.48 -6.73
CA THR A 99 6.60 -2.68 -6.07
C THR A 99 6.50 -1.81 -4.84
N MET A 100 5.30 -1.27 -4.57
CA MET A 100 5.02 -0.48 -3.37
C MET A 100 5.01 -1.34 -2.10
N ASN A 101 4.88 -2.67 -2.26
CA ASN A 101 4.80 -3.62 -1.16
C ASN A 101 3.62 -3.30 -0.21
N LEU A 102 2.46 -3.13 -0.80
CA LEU A 102 1.23 -2.84 -0.07
C LEU A 102 0.04 -3.60 -0.67
N VAL A 103 -1.00 -3.74 0.11
CA VAL A 103 -2.29 -4.29 -0.34
C VAL A 103 -3.24 -3.12 -0.59
N GLN A 104 -3.43 -2.74 -1.85
CA GLN A 104 -4.53 -1.86 -2.22
C GLN A 104 -5.82 -2.68 -2.29
N ALA A 105 -6.86 -2.22 -1.62
CA ALA A 105 -8.15 -2.88 -1.58
C ALA A 105 -9.29 -1.86 -1.42
N LEU A 106 -10.49 -2.28 -1.78
CA LEU A 106 -11.72 -1.69 -1.26
C LEU A 106 -11.97 -2.35 0.11
N TYR A 107 -11.58 -1.65 1.16
CA TYR A 107 -11.79 -2.07 2.54
C TYR A 107 -13.23 -1.79 2.94
N LEU A 108 -13.89 -2.80 3.51
CA LEU A 108 -15.31 -2.77 3.89
C LEU A 108 -15.44 -2.74 5.41
N ASN A 109 -16.32 -1.92 5.94
CA ASN A 109 -16.64 -1.95 7.36
C ASN A 109 -17.57 -3.14 7.65
N ASN A 110 -17.00 -4.26 8.11
CA ASN A 110 -17.71 -5.53 8.29
C ASN A 110 -18.75 -5.49 9.42
N ALA A 111 -18.83 -4.43 10.22
CA ALA A 111 -19.86 -4.25 11.25
C ALA A 111 -21.05 -3.38 10.79
N GLU A 112 -20.95 -2.77 9.60
CA GLU A 112 -21.95 -1.86 9.07
C GLU A 112 -22.77 -2.52 7.95
N ALA A 113 -24.11 -2.38 8.01
CA ALA A 113 -24.95 -2.84 6.91
C ALA A 113 -24.70 -1.99 5.66
N PRO A 114 -24.65 -2.61 4.46
CA PRO A 114 -24.96 -4.01 4.18
C PRO A 114 -23.73 -4.94 4.25
N PHE A 115 -22.55 -4.47 4.67
CA PHE A 115 -21.29 -5.24 4.63
C PHE A 115 -21.12 -6.20 5.80
N ASP A 116 -22.03 -6.21 6.77
CA ASP A 116 -22.16 -7.24 7.80
C ASP A 116 -22.60 -8.61 7.22
N ASP A 117 -23.21 -8.62 6.02
CA ASP A 117 -23.55 -9.83 5.29
C ASP A 117 -22.41 -10.25 4.34
N VAL A 118 -21.85 -11.45 4.56
CA VAL A 118 -20.76 -12.00 3.73
C VAL A 118 -21.15 -12.09 2.24
N ARG A 119 -22.43 -12.37 1.92
CA ARG A 119 -22.91 -12.47 0.53
C ARG A 119 -22.80 -11.16 -0.20
N VAL A 120 -23.03 -10.04 0.49
CA VAL A 120 -22.82 -8.70 -0.09
C VAL A 120 -21.34 -8.46 -0.38
N ARG A 121 -20.44 -8.78 0.54
CA ARG A 121 -19.00 -8.61 0.33
C ARG A 121 -18.47 -9.48 -0.80
N GLN A 122 -18.94 -10.75 -0.88
CA GLN A 122 -18.64 -11.65 -2.00
C GLN A 122 -19.17 -11.10 -3.33
N ALA A 123 -20.38 -10.55 -3.33
CA ALA A 123 -20.96 -9.93 -4.52
C ALA A 123 -20.09 -8.76 -5.04
N LEU A 124 -19.59 -7.90 -4.15
CA LEU A 124 -18.67 -6.82 -4.54
C LEU A 124 -17.37 -7.37 -5.12
N SER A 125 -16.86 -8.48 -4.57
CA SER A 125 -15.65 -9.13 -5.08
C SER A 125 -15.83 -9.70 -6.49
N TYR A 126 -17.02 -10.23 -6.82
CA TYR A 126 -17.36 -10.68 -8.17
C TYR A 126 -17.70 -9.50 -9.12
N ALA A 127 -18.18 -8.37 -8.59
CA ALA A 127 -18.60 -7.22 -9.38
C ALA A 127 -17.43 -6.35 -9.86
N ILE A 128 -16.25 -6.48 -9.27
CA ILE A 128 -15.09 -5.63 -9.55
C ILE A 128 -14.09 -6.38 -10.43
N ASP A 129 -13.92 -5.87 -11.66
CA ASP A 129 -12.87 -6.31 -12.59
C ASP A 129 -11.54 -5.62 -12.23
N ARG A 130 -10.69 -6.35 -11.51
CA ARG A 130 -9.42 -5.87 -11.03
C ARG A 130 -8.41 -5.65 -12.16
N GLN A 131 -8.46 -6.49 -13.22
CA GLN A 131 -7.61 -6.28 -14.38
C GLN A 131 -7.96 -4.97 -15.10
N GLN A 132 -9.25 -4.67 -15.23
CA GLN A 132 -9.67 -3.41 -15.82
C GLN A 132 -9.22 -2.20 -14.97
N ILE A 133 -9.13 -2.32 -13.65
CA ILE A 133 -8.57 -1.27 -12.80
C ILE A 133 -7.09 -1.04 -13.15
N LEU A 134 -6.28 -2.10 -13.25
CA LEU A 134 -4.88 -1.98 -13.67
C LEU A 134 -4.77 -1.32 -15.05
N ASP A 135 -5.55 -1.78 -16.01
CA ASP A 135 -5.47 -1.29 -17.40
C ASP A 135 -5.86 0.18 -17.51
N LEU A 136 -6.94 0.61 -16.81
CA LEU A 136 -7.49 1.97 -16.95
C LEU A 136 -6.82 3.01 -16.06
N ALA A 137 -6.43 2.64 -14.84
CA ALA A 137 -5.89 3.58 -13.86
C ALA A 137 -4.36 3.53 -13.76
N PHE A 138 -3.74 2.42 -14.21
CA PHE A 138 -2.30 2.19 -14.01
C PHE A 138 -1.55 1.79 -15.29
N ASP A 139 -2.17 1.86 -16.47
CA ASP A 139 -1.58 1.43 -17.76
C ASP A 139 -1.01 0.00 -17.72
N GLY A 140 -1.62 -0.88 -16.94
CA GLY A 140 -1.22 -2.27 -16.75
C GLY A 140 -0.12 -2.49 -15.70
N TYR A 141 0.42 -1.44 -15.08
CA TYR A 141 1.42 -1.56 -14.01
C TYR A 141 0.78 -1.98 -12.69
N GLY A 142 1.41 -2.94 -12.02
CA GLY A 142 0.97 -3.47 -10.72
C GLY A 142 0.80 -4.99 -10.74
N THR A 143 0.59 -5.57 -9.59
CA THR A 143 0.41 -7.02 -9.41
C THR A 143 -0.94 -7.27 -8.74
N LEU A 144 -1.83 -8.03 -9.41
CA LEU A 144 -3.13 -8.39 -8.83
C LEU A 144 -2.97 -9.20 -7.54
N LEU A 145 -3.80 -8.88 -6.57
CA LEU A 145 -3.84 -9.58 -5.29
C LEU A 145 -5.23 -10.20 -5.05
N GLY A 146 -5.24 -11.38 -4.43
CA GLY A 146 -6.47 -12.04 -3.98
C GLY A 146 -6.54 -12.20 -2.46
N SER A 147 -5.51 -11.74 -1.73
CA SER A 147 -5.42 -11.87 -0.28
C SER A 147 -4.84 -10.62 0.37
N SER A 148 -4.71 -10.66 1.69
CA SER A 148 -4.12 -9.62 2.52
C SER A 148 -2.59 -9.60 2.52
N MET A 149 -1.96 -10.32 1.61
CA MET A 149 -0.50 -10.41 1.45
C MET A 149 -0.09 -10.01 0.04
N TYR A 150 1.19 -9.63 -0.14
CA TYR A 150 1.81 -9.31 -1.41
C TYR A 150 3.06 -10.17 -1.68
N PRO A 151 3.54 -10.29 -2.93
CA PRO A 151 4.58 -11.25 -3.32
C PRO A 151 5.91 -11.15 -2.59
N ALA A 152 6.28 -9.97 -2.04
CA ALA A 152 7.50 -9.84 -1.24
C ALA A 152 7.51 -10.72 0.02
N PHE A 153 6.33 -11.14 0.51
CA PHE A 153 6.18 -12.19 1.52
C PHE A 153 6.22 -13.60 0.91
N SER A 154 7.15 -13.89 0.02
CA SER A 154 7.20 -15.08 -0.83
C SER A 154 6.95 -16.41 -0.11
N LYS A 155 7.31 -16.50 1.18
CA LYS A 155 7.08 -17.67 2.01
C LYS A 155 5.60 -17.88 2.38
N TYR A 156 4.87 -16.80 2.56
CA TYR A 156 3.52 -16.79 3.09
C TYR A 156 2.48 -16.51 2.00
N PHE A 157 2.80 -15.68 1.02
CA PHE A 157 1.93 -15.32 -0.08
C PHE A 157 1.37 -16.56 -0.80
N ASP A 158 0.05 -16.64 -0.92
CA ASP A 158 -0.64 -17.71 -1.65
C ASP A 158 -1.22 -17.14 -2.95
N ASP A 159 -0.50 -17.33 -4.06
CA ASP A 159 -0.88 -16.88 -5.38
C ASP A 159 -2.15 -17.55 -5.92
N SER A 160 -2.51 -18.74 -5.39
CA SER A 160 -3.75 -19.43 -5.77
C SER A 160 -5.01 -18.66 -5.39
N LEU A 161 -4.90 -17.68 -4.48
CA LEU A 161 -6.01 -16.83 -4.07
C LEU A 161 -6.24 -15.66 -5.03
N THR A 162 -5.28 -15.35 -5.90
CA THR A 162 -5.38 -14.20 -6.81
C THR A 162 -6.63 -14.25 -7.67
N ASP A 163 -6.99 -15.42 -8.19
CA ASP A 163 -8.17 -15.61 -9.05
C ASP A 163 -9.37 -16.24 -8.33
N TYR A 164 -9.38 -16.23 -6.99
CA TYR A 164 -10.48 -16.81 -6.21
C TYR A 164 -11.84 -16.19 -6.56
N TYR A 165 -11.89 -14.86 -6.69
CA TYR A 165 -13.03 -14.13 -7.21
C TYR A 165 -12.72 -13.62 -8.61
N SER A 166 -13.13 -14.38 -9.64
CA SER A 166 -13.08 -13.91 -11.03
C SER A 166 -14.26 -12.98 -11.30
N TYR A 167 -14.06 -11.94 -12.11
CA TYR A 167 -15.11 -11.00 -12.46
C TYR A 167 -16.34 -11.71 -13.06
N ASP A 168 -17.47 -11.61 -12.37
CA ASP A 168 -18.75 -12.21 -12.75
C ASP A 168 -19.91 -11.36 -12.21
N PRO A 169 -20.34 -10.32 -12.95
CA PRO A 169 -21.42 -9.43 -12.52
C PRO A 169 -22.78 -10.14 -12.40
N GLU A 170 -23.00 -11.23 -13.10
CA GLU A 170 -24.25 -12.00 -12.95
C GLU A 170 -24.26 -12.76 -11.62
N LYS A 171 -23.15 -13.37 -11.24
CA LYS A 171 -22.99 -13.98 -9.92
C LYS A 171 -23.11 -12.97 -8.79
N ALA A 172 -22.57 -11.76 -8.99
CA ALA A 172 -22.73 -10.66 -8.04
C ALA A 172 -24.23 -10.31 -7.82
N LYS A 173 -25.01 -10.18 -8.90
CA LYS A 173 -26.46 -9.91 -8.81
C LYS A 173 -27.24 -11.02 -8.11
N GLU A 174 -26.88 -12.29 -8.35
CA GLU A 174 -27.47 -13.42 -7.65
C GLU A 174 -27.25 -13.29 -6.13
N LEU A 175 -26.00 -13.07 -5.71
CA LEU A 175 -25.65 -12.93 -4.30
C LEU A 175 -26.32 -11.71 -3.65
N LEU A 176 -26.39 -10.56 -4.34
CA LEU A 176 -27.11 -9.39 -3.87
C LEU A 176 -28.60 -9.68 -3.68
N THR A 177 -29.21 -10.42 -4.62
CA THR A 177 -30.63 -10.82 -4.51
C THR A 177 -30.86 -11.72 -3.31
N GLU A 178 -30.00 -12.73 -3.09
CA GLU A 178 -30.04 -13.63 -1.94
C GLU A 178 -29.82 -12.90 -0.61
N ALA A 179 -29.02 -11.84 -0.62
CA ALA A 179 -28.79 -10.97 0.54
C ALA A 179 -29.92 -9.96 0.80
N GLY A 180 -30.94 -9.89 -0.09
CA GLY A 180 -32.08 -8.98 0.05
C GLY A 180 -31.94 -7.64 -0.69
N TYR A 181 -30.98 -7.52 -1.59
CA TYR A 181 -30.71 -6.32 -2.38
C TYR A 181 -30.88 -6.56 -3.90
N PRO A 182 -32.05 -7.02 -4.39
CA PRO A 182 -32.25 -7.39 -5.79
C PRO A 182 -32.12 -6.19 -6.75
N ASN A 183 -32.21 -4.97 -6.24
CA ASN A 183 -32.05 -3.72 -7.02
C ASN A 183 -30.75 -2.97 -6.66
N GLY A 184 -29.83 -3.60 -5.94
CA GLY A 184 -28.63 -2.96 -5.40
C GLY A 184 -28.91 -2.07 -4.19
N PHE A 185 -27.95 -1.19 -3.88
CA PHE A 185 -28.01 -0.26 -2.76
C PHE A 185 -27.07 0.94 -3.01
N ASP A 186 -27.21 1.97 -2.17
CA ASP A 186 -26.31 3.12 -2.18
C ASP A 186 -25.19 2.93 -1.15
N MET A 187 -23.95 3.31 -1.48
CA MET A 187 -22.80 3.24 -0.57
C MET A 187 -21.84 4.41 -0.77
N ASP A 188 -21.09 4.71 0.28
CA ASP A 188 -20.01 5.69 0.24
C ASP A 188 -18.61 5.00 0.23
N ILE A 189 -17.70 5.54 -0.59
CA ILE A 189 -16.29 5.15 -0.63
C ILE A 189 -15.46 6.34 -0.15
N THR A 190 -14.98 6.30 1.08
CA THR A 190 -14.08 7.32 1.62
C THR A 190 -12.69 7.12 1.02
N VAL A 191 -12.09 8.19 0.48
CA VAL A 191 -10.76 8.11 -0.15
C VAL A 191 -9.89 9.28 0.29
N PRO A 192 -8.64 9.04 0.74
CA PRO A 192 -7.70 10.12 1.02
C PRO A 192 -7.29 10.82 -0.27
N SER A 193 -7.69 12.09 -0.42
CA SER A 193 -7.63 12.86 -1.67
C SER A 193 -6.22 13.24 -2.12
N ASN A 194 -5.23 13.12 -1.24
CA ASN A 194 -3.82 13.37 -1.57
C ASN A 194 -3.12 12.17 -2.25
N TYR A 195 -3.80 11.03 -2.38
CA TYR A 195 -3.29 9.84 -3.05
C TYR A 195 -4.07 9.57 -4.34
N GLN A 196 -3.63 10.17 -5.43
CA GLN A 196 -4.30 10.05 -6.74
C GLN A 196 -4.54 8.59 -7.18
N PRO A 197 -3.61 7.63 -6.99
CA PRO A 197 -3.84 6.24 -7.34
C PRO A 197 -5.06 5.60 -6.65
N HIS A 198 -5.37 6.00 -5.42
CA HIS A 198 -6.56 5.51 -4.73
C HIS A 198 -7.85 6.16 -5.24
N MET A 199 -7.76 7.45 -5.62
CA MET A 199 -8.88 8.15 -6.26
C MET A 199 -9.23 7.54 -7.62
N ASP A 200 -8.22 7.25 -8.45
CA ASP A 200 -8.40 6.66 -9.77
C ASP A 200 -8.99 5.25 -9.67
N THR A 201 -8.48 4.42 -8.75
CA THR A 201 -9.06 3.11 -8.43
C THR A 201 -10.53 3.22 -8.04
N ALA A 202 -10.86 4.14 -7.13
CA ALA A 202 -12.23 4.32 -6.68
C ALA A 202 -13.17 4.77 -7.81
N GLN A 203 -12.71 5.59 -8.75
CA GLN A 203 -13.50 6.00 -9.92
C GLN A 203 -13.86 4.81 -10.81
N VAL A 204 -12.92 3.91 -11.07
CA VAL A 204 -13.19 2.69 -11.86
C VAL A 204 -14.18 1.79 -11.11
N ILE A 205 -14.00 1.60 -9.81
CA ILE A 205 -14.90 0.80 -8.96
C ILE A 205 -16.34 1.35 -9.03
N VAL A 206 -16.52 2.66 -8.89
CA VAL A 206 -17.86 3.31 -8.99
C VAL A 206 -18.55 2.97 -10.29
N GLU A 207 -17.85 3.04 -11.42
CA GLU A 207 -18.44 2.71 -12.72
C GLU A 207 -18.78 1.22 -12.84
N GLN A 208 -17.93 0.33 -12.35
CA GLN A 208 -18.19 -1.12 -12.40
C GLN A 208 -19.37 -1.54 -11.53
N LEU A 209 -19.51 -0.98 -10.33
CA LEU A 209 -20.58 -1.31 -9.40
C LEU A 209 -21.98 -0.94 -9.93
N LYS A 210 -22.08 0.05 -10.80
CA LYS A 210 -23.35 0.39 -11.48
C LYS A 210 -23.94 -0.79 -12.26
N ALA A 211 -23.09 -1.66 -12.81
CA ALA A 211 -23.54 -2.82 -13.60
C ALA A 211 -24.34 -3.83 -12.76
N VAL A 212 -24.17 -3.82 -11.44
CA VAL A 212 -24.88 -4.68 -10.49
C VAL A 212 -25.89 -3.92 -9.63
N GLY A 213 -26.18 -2.64 -9.97
CA GLY A 213 -27.18 -1.82 -9.28
C GLY A 213 -26.66 -1.14 -8.00
N VAL A 214 -25.38 -1.24 -7.70
CA VAL A 214 -24.80 -0.56 -6.54
C VAL A 214 -24.35 0.86 -6.96
N ASN A 215 -24.90 1.88 -6.28
CA ASN A 215 -24.59 3.28 -6.51
C ASN A 215 -23.55 3.76 -5.49
N ALA A 216 -22.30 3.70 -5.86
CA ALA A 216 -21.22 4.17 -5.00
C ALA A 216 -20.91 5.65 -5.21
N THR A 217 -20.66 6.38 -4.11
CA THR A 217 -20.29 7.81 -4.12
C THR A 217 -18.92 7.98 -3.46
N ILE A 218 -17.97 8.60 -4.16
CA ILE A 218 -16.64 8.87 -3.59
C ILE A 218 -16.75 10.07 -2.64
N GLN A 219 -16.25 9.89 -1.42
CA GLN A 219 -16.12 10.91 -0.38
C GLN A 219 -14.63 11.24 -0.20
N PRO A 220 -14.10 12.25 -0.92
CA PRO A 220 -12.69 12.62 -0.76
C PRO A 220 -12.48 13.32 0.58
N VAL A 221 -11.47 12.89 1.33
CA VAL A 221 -11.12 13.46 2.64
C VAL A 221 -9.62 13.78 2.69
N THR A 222 -9.21 14.63 3.63
CA THR A 222 -7.78 14.83 3.90
C THR A 222 -7.19 13.61 4.57
N TRP A 223 -5.86 13.43 4.49
CA TRP A 223 -5.18 12.33 5.17
C TRP A 223 -5.43 12.33 6.68
N ASP A 224 -5.35 13.50 7.31
CA ASP A 224 -5.59 13.63 8.76
C ASP A 224 -7.00 13.20 9.15
N SER A 225 -8.03 13.60 8.37
CA SER A 225 -9.41 13.15 8.57
C SER A 225 -9.55 11.64 8.30
N TRP A 226 -8.88 11.11 7.28
CA TRP A 226 -8.89 9.67 7.03
C TRP A 226 -8.31 8.89 8.23
N VAL A 227 -7.18 9.33 8.76
CA VAL A 227 -6.55 8.70 9.93
C VAL A 227 -7.45 8.79 11.16
N SER A 228 -7.99 9.98 11.47
CA SER A 228 -8.77 10.20 12.69
C SER A 228 -10.15 9.54 12.63
N ASP A 229 -10.87 9.70 11.53
CA ASP A 229 -12.28 9.32 11.44
C ASP A 229 -12.46 7.91 10.85
N THR A 230 -11.72 7.58 9.77
CA THR A 230 -11.86 6.28 9.09
C THR A 230 -11.04 5.21 9.81
N TYR A 231 -9.73 5.42 9.98
CA TYR A 231 -8.84 4.38 10.52
C TYR A 231 -9.00 4.19 12.03
N VAL A 232 -8.90 5.27 12.82
CA VAL A 232 -9.00 5.22 14.28
C VAL A 232 -10.45 5.20 14.72
N GLY A 233 -11.26 6.10 14.17
CA GLY A 233 -12.68 6.26 14.53
C GLY A 233 -13.58 5.16 13.97
N ARG A 234 -13.15 4.46 12.91
CA ARG A 234 -13.92 3.41 12.21
C ARG A 234 -15.28 3.91 11.69
N ASN A 235 -15.38 5.20 11.43
CA ASN A 235 -16.61 5.87 10.99
C ASN A 235 -16.60 5.98 9.46
N PHE A 236 -16.89 4.87 8.78
CA PHE A 236 -16.93 4.77 7.32
C PHE A 236 -17.74 3.53 6.90
N GLN A 237 -18.24 3.52 5.69
CA GLN A 237 -18.84 2.34 5.05
C GLN A 237 -17.79 1.52 4.31
N SER A 238 -17.08 2.16 3.38
CA SER A 238 -15.97 1.56 2.65
C SER A 238 -14.88 2.60 2.39
N THR A 239 -13.66 2.14 2.09
CA THR A 239 -12.54 3.01 1.74
C THR A 239 -11.58 2.33 0.78
N VAL A 240 -11.01 3.10 -0.17
CA VAL A 240 -9.92 2.64 -1.01
C VAL A 240 -8.62 3.24 -0.48
N VAL A 241 -7.69 2.37 -0.09
CA VAL A 241 -6.37 2.73 0.43
C VAL A 241 -5.39 1.57 0.24
N GLY A 242 -4.10 1.84 0.34
CA GLY A 242 -3.05 0.83 0.42
C GLY A 242 -2.64 0.59 1.88
N VAL A 243 -2.48 -0.67 2.26
CA VAL A 243 -2.02 -1.07 3.60
C VAL A 243 -0.76 -1.90 3.47
N ASP A 244 0.30 -1.45 4.11
CA ASP A 244 1.60 -2.11 4.16
C ASP A 244 1.89 -2.76 5.53
N ALA A 245 3.00 -3.48 5.59
CA ALA A 245 3.56 -3.96 6.85
C ALA A 245 4.63 -2.99 7.34
N SER A 246 4.40 -2.31 8.45
CA SER A 246 5.43 -1.49 9.12
C SER A 246 6.64 -2.31 9.58
N THR A 247 6.46 -3.61 9.74
CA THR A 247 7.52 -4.61 9.99
C THR A 247 7.36 -5.76 9.02
N MET A 248 8.46 -6.26 8.45
CA MET A 248 8.46 -7.37 7.48
C MET A 248 8.12 -8.71 8.14
N THR A 249 6.91 -8.81 8.69
CA THR A 249 6.39 -10.06 9.26
C THR A 249 4.98 -10.34 8.75
N ALA A 250 4.71 -11.57 8.36
CA ALA A 250 3.35 -12.02 8.04
C ALA A 250 2.38 -11.75 9.21
N ARG A 251 2.86 -11.90 10.43
CA ARG A 251 2.10 -11.55 11.63
C ARG A 251 1.57 -10.10 11.57
N ALA A 252 2.37 -9.12 11.20
CA ALA A 252 1.96 -7.72 11.17
C ALA A 252 0.84 -7.46 10.14
N MET A 253 0.83 -8.21 9.03
CA MET A 253 -0.23 -8.15 8.03
C MET A 253 -1.52 -8.82 8.51
N LEU A 254 -1.44 -9.90 9.26
CA LEU A 254 -2.58 -10.72 9.65
C LEU A 254 -3.18 -10.32 11.01
N GLU A 255 -2.36 -9.83 11.94
CA GLU A 255 -2.80 -9.41 13.28
C GLU A 255 -3.92 -8.35 13.24
N ARG A 256 -3.89 -7.49 12.23
CA ARG A 256 -4.88 -6.40 12.06
C ARG A 256 -6.31 -6.88 11.78
N PHE A 257 -6.53 -8.14 11.48
CA PHE A 257 -7.86 -8.72 11.24
C PHE A 257 -8.36 -9.55 12.43
N VAL A 258 -7.58 -9.69 13.49
CA VAL A 258 -8.03 -10.31 14.74
C VAL A 258 -9.11 -9.42 15.37
N SER A 259 -10.21 -10.01 15.79
CA SER A 259 -11.40 -9.27 16.26
C SER A 259 -11.10 -8.33 17.43
N SER A 260 -10.13 -8.66 18.30
CA SER A 260 -9.69 -7.87 19.44
C SER A 260 -8.57 -6.88 19.14
N ALA A 261 -8.03 -6.86 17.92
CA ALA A 261 -6.89 -6.00 17.58
C ALA A 261 -7.29 -4.52 17.50
N GLY A 262 -6.52 -3.65 18.15
CA GLY A 262 -6.79 -2.21 18.16
C GLY A 262 -6.72 -1.56 16.77
N ASN A 263 -5.92 -2.12 15.87
CA ASN A 263 -5.74 -1.68 14.48
C ASN A 263 -6.64 -2.42 13.46
N ASN A 264 -7.62 -3.20 13.92
CA ASN A 264 -8.65 -3.80 13.08
C ASN A 264 -9.69 -2.74 12.71
N PHE A 265 -9.34 -1.86 11.77
CA PHE A 265 -10.20 -0.73 11.41
C PHE A 265 -11.43 -1.12 10.60
N ILE A 266 -11.42 -2.29 9.95
CA ILE A 266 -12.55 -2.81 9.16
C ILE A 266 -13.58 -3.58 10.00
N ASN A 267 -13.37 -3.70 11.30
CA ASN A 267 -14.25 -4.44 12.22
C ASN A 267 -14.50 -5.90 11.81
N TYR A 268 -13.53 -6.55 11.12
CA TYR A 268 -13.64 -7.96 10.80
C TYR A 268 -13.70 -8.78 12.09
N SER A 269 -14.62 -9.75 12.16
CA SER A 269 -14.81 -10.59 13.34
C SER A 269 -15.16 -12.01 12.91
N ASP A 270 -14.23 -12.92 13.12
CA ASP A 270 -14.39 -14.35 12.82
C ASP A 270 -13.65 -15.18 13.87
N ALA A 271 -14.38 -16.03 14.60
CA ALA A 271 -13.82 -16.83 15.68
C ALA A 271 -12.77 -17.84 15.17
N ALA A 272 -12.97 -18.42 13.99
CA ALA A 272 -12.00 -19.36 13.41
C ALA A 272 -10.70 -18.64 13.04
N TYR A 273 -10.78 -17.39 12.55
CA TYR A 273 -9.61 -16.56 12.30
C TYR A 273 -8.83 -16.25 13.58
N ASP A 274 -9.54 -15.85 14.63
CA ASP A 274 -8.92 -15.55 15.93
C ASP A 274 -8.22 -16.78 16.53
N ASP A 275 -8.84 -17.96 16.42
CA ASP A 275 -8.27 -19.23 16.86
C ASP A 275 -7.02 -19.60 16.05
N MET A 276 -7.04 -19.42 14.72
CA MET A 276 -5.87 -19.64 13.85
C MET A 276 -4.72 -18.68 14.23
N PHE A 277 -5.01 -17.43 14.49
CA PHE A 277 -3.99 -16.48 14.89
C PHE A 277 -3.36 -16.84 16.24
N ALA A 278 -4.18 -17.19 17.24
CA ALA A 278 -3.70 -17.63 18.53
C ALA A 278 -2.83 -18.90 18.43
N TYR A 279 -3.24 -19.86 17.58
CA TYR A 279 -2.48 -21.06 17.29
C TYR A 279 -1.13 -20.75 16.64
N ALA A 280 -1.12 -19.90 15.59
CA ALA A 280 0.10 -19.49 14.89
C ALA A 280 1.15 -18.87 15.82
N GLN A 281 0.71 -18.14 16.86
CA GLN A 281 1.62 -17.57 17.86
C GLN A 281 2.27 -18.63 18.76
N SER A 282 1.66 -19.80 18.90
CA SER A 282 2.16 -20.92 19.71
C SER A 282 2.99 -21.93 18.91
N CYS A 283 2.98 -21.84 17.57
CA CYS A 283 3.75 -22.74 16.72
C CYS A 283 5.25 -22.49 16.85
N TYR A 284 6.00 -23.57 17.13
CA TYR A 284 7.45 -23.57 17.13
C TYR A 284 8.02 -24.08 15.80
N ASP A 285 7.27 -24.91 15.08
CA ASP A 285 7.63 -25.35 13.74
C ASP A 285 7.30 -24.28 12.71
N ASP A 286 8.28 -23.94 11.91
CA ASP A 286 8.19 -22.87 10.94
C ASP A 286 7.28 -23.22 9.75
N ALA A 287 7.26 -24.49 9.34
CA ALA A 287 6.39 -24.96 8.25
C ALA A 287 4.93 -24.98 8.69
N GLU A 288 4.67 -25.43 9.92
CA GLU A 288 3.34 -25.43 10.51
C GLU A 288 2.80 -23.99 10.66
N GLN A 289 3.61 -23.06 11.19
CA GLN A 289 3.21 -21.65 11.29
C GLN A 289 2.92 -21.04 9.92
N THR A 290 3.73 -21.37 8.91
CA THR A 290 3.53 -20.91 7.54
C THR A 290 2.21 -21.39 6.96
N ALA A 291 1.87 -22.67 7.19
CA ALA A 291 0.59 -23.24 6.74
C ALA A 291 -0.60 -22.50 7.38
N VAL A 292 -0.54 -22.27 8.69
CA VAL A 292 -1.59 -21.54 9.40
C VAL A 292 -1.76 -20.11 8.88
N TYR A 293 -0.67 -19.39 8.58
CA TYR A 293 -0.78 -18.05 8.01
C TYR A 293 -1.43 -18.06 6.61
N LYS A 294 -1.15 -19.07 5.78
CA LYS A 294 -1.85 -19.25 4.49
C LYS A 294 -3.34 -19.60 4.67
N ASP A 295 -3.67 -20.39 5.67
CA ASP A 295 -5.07 -20.68 6.00
C ASP A 295 -5.81 -19.41 6.48
N MET A 296 -5.13 -18.52 7.19
CA MET A 296 -5.67 -17.21 7.58
C MET A 296 -5.91 -16.29 6.38
N GLU A 297 -4.98 -16.24 5.42
CA GLU A 297 -5.20 -15.51 4.16
C GLU A 297 -6.41 -16.04 3.41
N ARG A 298 -6.51 -17.37 3.30
CA ARG A 298 -7.65 -18.03 2.67
C ARG A 298 -8.96 -17.71 3.37
N ASN A 299 -9.00 -17.71 4.69
CA ASN A 299 -10.18 -17.33 5.46
C ASN A 299 -10.63 -15.90 5.13
N LEU A 300 -9.70 -14.93 5.11
CA LEU A 300 -10.02 -13.54 4.76
C LEU A 300 -10.56 -13.41 3.32
N THR A 301 -9.99 -14.19 2.40
CA THR A 301 -10.43 -14.18 1.00
C THR A 301 -11.79 -14.83 0.85
N GLU A 302 -12.00 -16.03 1.38
CA GLU A 302 -13.28 -16.78 1.28
C GLU A 302 -14.45 -16.00 1.89
N ASN A 303 -14.20 -15.32 3.01
CA ASN A 303 -15.18 -14.46 3.68
C ASN A 303 -15.25 -13.05 3.10
N ALA A 304 -14.51 -12.78 2.02
CA ALA A 304 -14.45 -11.46 1.37
C ALA A 304 -14.34 -10.33 2.40
N ALA A 305 -13.41 -10.45 3.35
CA ALA A 305 -13.20 -9.43 4.37
C ALA A 305 -13.01 -8.05 3.75
N ASN A 306 -12.39 -8.01 2.57
CA ASN A 306 -12.22 -6.85 1.69
C ASN A 306 -12.26 -7.32 0.24
N VAL A 307 -12.39 -6.36 -0.71
CA VAL A 307 -12.11 -6.62 -2.12
C VAL A 307 -10.64 -6.29 -2.37
N TYR A 308 -9.78 -7.28 -2.38
CA TYR A 308 -8.35 -7.13 -2.65
C TYR A 308 -8.15 -6.80 -4.12
N ILE A 309 -7.27 -5.84 -4.44
CA ILE A 309 -7.09 -5.34 -5.81
C ILE A 309 -5.67 -5.65 -6.29
N GLN A 310 -4.67 -4.96 -5.73
CA GLN A 310 -3.29 -5.04 -6.23
C GLN A 310 -2.24 -4.67 -5.19
N ASP A 311 -0.99 -5.08 -5.46
CA ASP A 311 0.22 -4.40 -5.03
C ASP A 311 0.61 -3.42 -6.15
N MET A 312 0.58 -2.15 -5.88
CA MET A 312 0.84 -1.10 -6.88
C MET A 312 2.31 -1.12 -7.31
N ALA A 313 2.58 -0.85 -8.57
CA ALA A 313 3.94 -0.61 -9.03
C ALA A 313 4.50 0.67 -8.40
N ASP A 314 5.79 0.65 -8.08
CA ASP A 314 6.57 1.85 -7.75
C ASP A 314 7.37 2.28 -8.98
N LEU A 315 6.90 3.31 -9.67
CA LEU A 315 7.56 3.84 -10.85
C LEU A 315 8.52 4.97 -10.44
N VAL A 316 9.80 4.72 -10.60
CA VAL A 316 10.87 5.65 -10.22
C VAL A 316 11.54 6.22 -11.46
N ALA A 317 11.38 7.51 -11.72
CA ALA A 317 12.14 8.18 -12.76
C ALA A 317 13.56 8.49 -12.27
N VAL A 318 14.52 8.13 -13.09
CA VAL A 318 15.95 8.35 -12.83
C VAL A 318 16.57 9.04 -14.03
N ARG A 319 17.30 10.13 -13.81
CA ARG A 319 18.04 10.84 -14.88
C ARG A 319 19.10 9.92 -15.47
N ASP A 320 19.21 9.90 -16.79
CA ASP A 320 20.24 9.13 -17.50
C ASP A 320 21.64 9.49 -16.98
N GLY A 321 22.46 8.46 -16.80
CA GLY A 321 23.78 8.57 -16.18
C GLY A 321 23.76 8.41 -14.65
N ILE A 322 22.61 8.21 -14.03
CA ILE A 322 22.47 7.82 -12.63
C ILE A 322 21.97 6.35 -12.58
N THR A 323 22.55 5.57 -11.70
CA THR A 323 22.22 4.14 -11.52
C THR A 323 22.10 3.81 -10.04
N GLY A 324 21.53 2.65 -9.75
CA GLY A 324 21.57 2.01 -8.44
C GLY A 324 20.36 2.20 -7.52
N PRO A 325 19.20 2.77 -7.95
CA PRO A 325 18.00 2.61 -7.16
C PRO A 325 17.76 1.12 -6.86
N THR A 326 17.43 0.83 -5.61
CA THR A 326 17.19 -0.55 -5.15
C THR A 326 15.86 -0.58 -4.43
N PHE A 327 15.00 -1.51 -4.84
CA PHE A 327 13.71 -1.72 -4.21
C PHE A 327 13.84 -2.74 -3.07
N TYR A 328 13.24 -2.41 -1.95
CA TYR A 328 13.22 -3.26 -0.75
C TYR A 328 11.77 -3.67 -0.44
N PRO A 329 11.57 -4.79 0.24
CA PRO A 329 10.23 -5.23 0.66
C PRO A 329 9.52 -4.32 1.67
N ILE A 330 10.19 -3.29 2.14
CA ILE A 330 9.64 -2.19 2.94
C ILE A 330 9.95 -0.88 2.22
N TYR A 331 9.12 0.14 2.47
CA TYR A 331 9.33 1.45 1.88
C TYR A 331 10.62 2.10 2.39
N VAL A 332 11.67 2.03 1.59
CA VAL A 332 12.99 2.63 1.85
C VAL A 332 13.60 3.13 0.55
N LEU A 333 13.94 4.40 0.49
CA LEU A 333 14.81 4.93 -0.56
C LEU A 333 16.26 4.91 -0.07
N ASP A 334 17.01 3.87 -0.45
CA ASP A 334 18.42 3.72 -0.09
C ASP A 334 19.32 4.52 -1.03
N LEU A 335 19.83 5.63 -0.54
CA LEU A 335 20.73 6.51 -1.29
C LEU A 335 22.17 5.99 -1.35
N SER A 336 22.52 4.98 -0.57
CA SER A 336 23.90 4.47 -0.51
C SER A 336 24.29 3.69 -1.76
N THR A 337 23.28 3.14 -2.47
CA THR A 337 23.48 2.38 -3.70
C THR A 337 23.53 3.25 -4.96
N ILE A 338 23.06 4.49 -4.86
CA ILE A 338 22.96 5.40 -6.01
C ILE A 338 24.33 5.95 -6.40
N SER A 339 24.62 5.94 -7.70
CA SER A 339 25.88 6.43 -8.26
C SER A 339 25.70 7.04 -9.64
N TYR A 340 26.67 7.84 -10.07
CA TYR A 340 26.78 8.24 -11.48
C TYR A 340 27.49 7.13 -12.27
N GLU A 341 27.03 6.90 -13.49
CA GLU A 341 27.75 6.05 -14.46
C GLU A 341 29.17 6.60 -14.67
N LYS A 342 30.13 5.66 -14.85
CA LYS A 342 31.55 6.02 -15.05
C LYS A 342 31.85 6.24 -16.51
#